data_0f002478db55a9b2f1497d3e876a0f83
#
_entry.id   0f002478db55a9b2f1497d3e876a0f83
#
_cell.length_a   1.000
_cell.length_b   1.000
_cell.length_c   1.000
_cell.angle_alpha   90.00
_cell.angle_beta   90.00
_cell.angle_gamma   90.00
#
_symmetry.space_group_name_H-M   'P 1'
#
loop_
_entity.id
_entity.type
_entity.pdbx_description
1 polymer ?
#
loop_
_entity_poly.entity_id
_entity_poly.type
_entity_poly.pdbx_seq_one_letter_code
_entity_poly.pdbx_strand_id
1 'polypeptide(L)'
;MNKNITRIALTGGPCAGKTTALAQIIEHFSDLGYLVYALPETPTLFSNASINFATPDRQSFYNIEKAVMKYQIQMEDTFLELAHAASHPVLIVSDRGTMDISNYIERTMWQALLDELGLSEIKLRDARYDAVIHMVTAAQGAEEYYTLENNAFRGETIEEARELDARILKAWTGHPQLHIVENNVDFQVKIRQVLHAIHETLGDDPASFSDVRRRFLVHVTGEIPFGVETDLYQAYIDMEDGSSVRIRKRGLRGNYVYFMTRKSPVEAQPIITERQIGPDEYISYLNAIPSPEDVLVHKLRRNFVWAKQYFEVDDFVEPRRDYQILEISCAPDGQVKFPPFIEVIREVTDDPAYVRL
;
A
#
# COMPACT_ATOMS: atom_id res chain seq x y z
N MET A 1 8.53 -21.23 1.80
CA MET A 1 7.09 -21.51 1.64
C MET A 1 6.53 -20.34 0.88
N ASN A 2 5.96 -20.58 -0.30
CA ASN A 2 5.26 -19.52 -1.03
C ASN A 2 4.19 -18.94 -0.11
N LYS A 3 4.00 -17.63 -0.15
CA LYS A 3 2.95 -16.93 0.58
C LYS A 3 1.61 -17.45 0.07
N ASN A 4 0.96 -18.30 0.84
CA ASN A 4 -0.29 -18.92 0.40
C ASN A 4 -1.50 -17.97 0.51
N ILE A 5 -1.34 -16.82 1.16
CA ILE A 5 -2.41 -15.83 1.36
C ILE A 5 -1.86 -14.43 1.02
N THR A 6 -2.56 -13.72 0.15
CA THR A 6 -2.25 -12.34 -0.21
C THR A 6 -3.49 -11.47 -0.03
N ARG A 7 -3.32 -10.31 0.62
CA ARG A 7 -4.39 -9.37 0.95
C ARG A 7 -4.20 -8.05 0.22
N ILE A 8 -5.17 -7.68 -0.59
CA ILE A 8 -5.16 -6.45 -1.40
C ILE A 8 -6.30 -5.54 -0.95
N ALA A 9 -6.00 -4.25 -0.74
CA ALA A 9 -7.03 -3.23 -0.72
C ALA A 9 -7.16 -2.60 -2.11
N LEU A 10 -8.32 -2.74 -2.73
CA LEU A 10 -8.67 -2.08 -3.98
C LEU A 10 -9.43 -0.81 -3.64
N THR A 11 -8.81 0.34 -3.81
CA THR A 11 -9.34 1.64 -3.38
C THR A 11 -9.37 2.66 -4.52
N GLY A 12 -9.87 3.85 -4.24
CA GLY A 12 -9.97 4.95 -5.20
C GLY A 12 -11.32 5.66 -5.12
N GLY A 13 -11.40 6.81 -5.75
CA GLY A 13 -12.58 7.67 -5.74
C GLY A 13 -13.82 7.08 -6.42
N PRO A 14 -14.90 7.86 -6.50
CA PRO A 14 -16.10 7.49 -7.23
C PRO A 14 -15.77 7.24 -8.71
N CYS A 15 -16.50 6.31 -9.36
CA CYS A 15 -16.33 5.97 -10.77
C CYS A 15 -14.89 5.58 -11.20
N ALA A 16 -14.07 5.07 -10.27
CA ALA A 16 -12.71 4.62 -10.58
C ALA A 16 -12.66 3.29 -11.37
N GLY A 17 -13.78 2.55 -11.45
CA GLY A 17 -13.87 1.26 -12.12
C GLY A 17 -13.56 0.07 -11.22
N LYS A 18 -13.55 0.24 -9.90
CA LYS A 18 -13.23 -0.81 -8.91
C LYS A 18 -14.06 -2.08 -9.07
N THR A 19 -15.38 -1.95 -9.20
CA THR A 19 -16.29 -3.11 -9.35
C THR A 19 -15.97 -3.94 -10.60
N THR A 20 -15.65 -3.27 -11.70
CA THR A 20 -15.26 -3.96 -12.94
C THR A 20 -13.89 -4.63 -12.79
N ALA A 21 -12.94 -3.93 -12.15
CA ALA A 21 -11.63 -4.50 -11.85
C ALA A 21 -11.74 -5.73 -10.95
N LEU A 22 -12.60 -5.68 -9.91
CA LEU A 22 -12.83 -6.80 -9.01
C LEU A 22 -13.36 -8.04 -9.75
N ALA A 23 -14.29 -7.86 -10.69
CA ALA A 23 -14.78 -8.96 -11.52
C ALA A 23 -13.66 -9.60 -12.36
N GLN A 24 -12.80 -8.78 -12.97
CA GLN A 24 -11.65 -9.25 -13.75
C GLN A 24 -10.57 -9.92 -12.87
N ILE A 25 -10.34 -9.41 -11.65
CA ILE A 25 -9.44 -10.05 -10.68
C ILE A 25 -9.94 -11.44 -10.33
N ILE A 26 -11.24 -11.57 -10.02
CA ILE A 26 -11.85 -12.87 -9.67
C ILE A 26 -11.66 -13.86 -10.82
N GLU A 27 -12.02 -13.49 -12.05
CA GLU A 27 -11.90 -14.33 -13.23
C GLU A 27 -10.45 -14.74 -13.46
N HIS A 28 -9.55 -13.78 -13.58
CA HIS A 28 -8.14 -14.01 -13.92
C HIS A 28 -7.42 -14.90 -12.92
N PHE A 29 -7.51 -14.60 -11.61
CA PHE A 29 -6.78 -15.35 -10.59
C PHE A 29 -7.44 -16.68 -10.26
N SER A 30 -8.76 -16.84 -10.45
CA SER A 30 -9.41 -18.15 -10.36
C SER A 30 -8.94 -19.10 -11.45
N ASP A 31 -8.77 -18.61 -12.68
CA ASP A 31 -8.21 -19.38 -13.80
C ASP A 31 -6.76 -19.84 -13.54
N LEU A 32 -6.02 -19.05 -12.76
CA LEU A 32 -4.67 -19.40 -12.30
C LEU A 32 -4.64 -20.33 -11.07
N GLY A 33 -5.82 -20.74 -10.55
CA GLY A 33 -5.94 -21.68 -9.45
C GLY A 33 -5.94 -21.08 -8.06
N TYR A 34 -6.08 -19.76 -7.94
CA TYR A 34 -6.28 -19.10 -6.64
C TYR A 34 -7.73 -19.21 -6.18
N LEU A 35 -7.92 -19.33 -4.86
CA LEU A 35 -9.20 -19.00 -4.24
C LEU A 35 -9.27 -17.49 -4.03
N VAL A 36 -10.18 -16.82 -4.73
CA VAL A 36 -10.33 -15.37 -4.63
C VAL A 36 -11.49 -15.03 -3.71
N TYR A 37 -11.19 -14.41 -2.58
CA TYR A 37 -12.18 -13.86 -1.66
C TYR A 37 -12.36 -12.36 -1.91
N ALA A 38 -13.47 -12.00 -2.54
CA ALA A 38 -13.82 -10.60 -2.80
C ALA A 38 -14.70 -10.07 -1.66
N LEU A 39 -14.14 -9.22 -0.83
CA LEU A 39 -14.85 -8.62 0.30
C LEU A 39 -15.60 -7.37 -0.17
N PRO A 40 -16.92 -7.30 0.08
CA PRO A 40 -17.72 -6.17 -0.38
C PRO A 40 -17.43 -4.89 0.41
N GLU A 41 -17.74 -3.75 -0.21
CA GLU A 41 -17.67 -2.44 0.42
C GLU A 41 -18.59 -2.36 1.64
N THR A 42 -18.02 -2.18 2.83
CA THR A 42 -18.78 -2.17 4.10
C THR A 42 -19.84 -1.08 4.17
N PRO A 43 -19.60 0.20 3.78
CA PRO A 43 -20.65 1.21 3.75
C PRO A 43 -21.86 0.82 2.90
N THR A 44 -21.65 0.15 1.77
CA THR A 44 -22.72 -0.35 0.92
C THR A 44 -23.59 -1.40 1.64
N LEU A 45 -22.99 -2.31 2.41
CA LEU A 45 -23.74 -3.27 3.22
C LEU A 45 -24.62 -2.58 4.27
N PHE A 46 -24.09 -1.55 4.93
CA PHE A 46 -24.83 -0.77 5.92
C PHE A 46 -25.98 0.03 5.28
N SER A 47 -25.75 0.64 4.12
CA SER A 47 -26.80 1.33 3.36
C SER A 47 -27.92 0.38 2.93
N ASN A 48 -27.56 -0.83 2.47
CA ASN A 48 -28.54 -1.87 2.13
C ASN A 48 -29.33 -2.36 3.35
N ALA A 49 -28.76 -2.27 4.56
CA ALA A 49 -29.46 -2.50 5.82
C ALA A 49 -30.24 -1.27 6.32
N SER A 50 -30.44 -0.25 5.45
CA SER A 50 -31.18 0.98 5.73
C SER A 50 -30.52 1.92 6.74
N ILE A 51 -29.19 1.83 6.93
CA ILE A 51 -28.43 2.80 7.71
C ILE A 51 -28.24 4.06 6.86
N ASN A 52 -28.65 5.20 7.42
CA ASN A 52 -28.53 6.50 6.76
C ASN A 52 -27.23 7.22 7.20
N PHE A 53 -26.27 7.32 6.29
CA PHE A 53 -25.01 8.06 6.51
C PHE A 53 -25.20 9.60 6.47
N ALA A 54 -26.26 10.10 5.85
CA ALA A 54 -26.59 11.52 5.80
C ALA A 54 -27.29 12.02 7.09
N THR A 55 -26.96 11.45 8.25
CA THR A 55 -27.50 11.90 9.53
C THR A 55 -26.87 13.24 9.96
N PRO A 56 -27.65 14.24 10.37
CA PRO A 56 -27.11 15.50 10.86
C PRO A 56 -26.56 15.41 12.29
N ASP A 57 -26.91 14.34 13.03
CA ASP A 57 -26.43 14.14 14.38
C ASP A 57 -24.99 13.57 14.37
N ARG A 58 -24.06 14.39 14.85
CA ARG A 58 -22.63 14.10 14.88
C ARG A 58 -22.31 12.82 15.68
N GLN A 59 -23.03 12.57 16.78
CA GLN A 59 -22.81 11.37 17.59
C GLN A 59 -23.32 10.11 16.88
N SER A 60 -24.47 10.19 16.25
CA SER A 60 -25.00 9.08 15.44
C SER A 60 -24.08 8.77 14.27
N PHE A 61 -23.56 9.78 13.58
CA PHE A 61 -22.58 9.61 12.51
C PHE A 61 -21.30 8.92 13.01
N TYR A 62 -20.74 9.39 14.14
CA TYR A 62 -19.58 8.75 14.76
C TYR A 62 -19.83 7.27 15.09
N ASN A 63 -21.01 6.96 15.65
CA ASN A 63 -21.36 5.57 15.99
C ASN A 63 -21.49 4.69 14.75
N ILE A 64 -21.98 5.23 13.62
CA ILE A 64 -22.05 4.52 12.33
C ILE A 64 -20.63 4.23 11.84
N GLU A 65 -19.76 5.23 11.76
CA GLU A 65 -18.38 5.06 11.29
C GLU A 65 -17.58 4.10 12.18
N LYS A 66 -17.78 4.14 13.48
CA LYS A 66 -17.22 3.16 14.41
C LYS A 66 -17.72 1.74 14.15
N ALA A 67 -19.01 1.58 13.85
CA ALA A 67 -19.57 0.28 13.50
C ALA A 67 -19.02 -0.23 12.16
N VAL A 68 -18.90 0.65 11.15
CA VAL A 68 -18.27 0.35 9.87
C VAL A 68 -16.83 -0.14 10.06
N MET A 69 -16.01 0.57 10.85
CA MET A 69 -14.62 0.17 11.15
C MET A 69 -14.55 -1.20 11.81
N LYS A 70 -15.36 -1.43 12.84
CA LYS A 70 -15.39 -2.73 13.55
C LYS A 70 -15.81 -3.86 12.62
N TYR A 71 -16.82 -3.63 11.78
CA TYR A 71 -17.30 -4.63 10.84
C TYR A 71 -16.27 -4.92 9.74
N GLN A 72 -15.64 -3.89 9.19
CA GLN A 72 -14.56 -4.03 8.19
C GLN A 72 -13.44 -4.92 8.73
N ILE A 73 -12.93 -4.60 9.93
CA ILE A 73 -11.87 -5.38 10.58
C ILE A 73 -12.32 -6.83 10.80
N GLN A 74 -13.52 -7.04 11.37
CA GLN A 74 -14.03 -8.38 11.66
C GLN A 74 -14.24 -9.21 10.39
N MET A 75 -14.75 -8.61 9.33
CA MET A 75 -14.93 -9.26 8.03
C MET A 75 -13.58 -9.71 7.48
N GLU A 76 -12.61 -8.81 7.40
CA GLU A 76 -11.27 -9.14 6.90
C GLU A 76 -10.59 -10.23 7.71
N ASP A 77 -10.68 -10.17 9.05
CA ASP A 77 -10.08 -11.16 9.95
C ASP A 77 -10.76 -12.53 9.77
N THR A 78 -12.08 -12.57 9.63
CA THR A 78 -12.83 -13.81 9.38
C THR A 78 -12.41 -14.47 8.06
N PHE A 79 -12.27 -13.70 6.99
CA PHE A 79 -11.81 -14.24 5.70
C PHE A 79 -10.33 -14.64 5.71
N LEU A 80 -9.50 -13.98 6.52
CA LEU A 80 -8.13 -14.40 6.75
C LEU A 80 -8.07 -15.75 7.48
N GLU A 81 -8.91 -15.97 8.50
CA GLU A 81 -9.03 -17.28 9.18
C GLU A 81 -9.45 -18.39 8.20
N LEU A 82 -10.44 -18.13 7.33
CA LEU A 82 -10.84 -19.07 6.30
C LEU A 82 -9.69 -19.37 5.31
N ALA A 83 -8.93 -18.34 4.94
CA ALA A 83 -7.78 -18.49 4.06
C ALA A 83 -6.67 -19.35 4.67
N HIS A 84 -6.45 -19.28 5.98
CA HIS A 84 -5.48 -20.14 6.68
C HIS A 84 -5.86 -21.62 6.65
N ALA A 85 -7.15 -21.94 6.55
CA ALA A 85 -7.65 -23.31 6.45
C ALA A 85 -7.70 -23.85 4.99
N ALA A 86 -7.44 -22.98 4.00
CA ALA A 86 -7.52 -23.34 2.58
C ALA A 86 -6.33 -24.18 2.14
N SER A 87 -6.57 -25.12 1.22
CA SER A 87 -5.55 -25.98 0.59
C SER A 87 -4.92 -25.36 -0.67
N HIS A 88 -5.50 -24.29 -1.20
CA HIS A 88 -5.03 -23.57 -2.38
C HIS A 88 -4.50 -22.18 -1.97
N PRO A 89 -3.68 -21.53 -2.80
CA PRO A 89 -3.31 -20.16 -2.56
C PRO A 89 -4.56 -19.26 -2.58
N VAL A 90 -4.61 -18.30 -1.66
CA VAL A 90 -5.76 -17.42 -1.48
C VAL A 90 -5.39 -15.98 -1.77
N LEU A 91 -6.21 -15.32 -2.58
CA LEU A 91 -6.18 -13.88 -2.80
C LEU A 91 -7.41 -13.25 -2.15
N ILE A 92 -7.21 -12.44 -1.13
CA ILE A 92 -8.27 -11.66 -0.48
C ILE A 92 -8.23 -10.24 -1.04
N VAL A 93 -9.32 -9.80 -1.67
CA VAL A 93 -9.42 -8.45 -2.23
C VAL A 93 -10.56 -7.73 -1.52
N SER A 94 -10.24 -6.69 -0.77
CA SER A 94 -11.22 -5.83 -0.12
C SER A 94 -11.60 -4.66 -1.04
N ASP A 95 -12.88 -4.54 -1.39
CA ASP A 95 -13.41 -3.34 -2.05
C ASP A 95 -13.48 -2.23 -0.98
N ARG A 96 -12.50 -1.36 -1.02
CA ARG A 96 -12.03 -0.43 0.01
C ARG A 96 -11.37 -1.14 1.21
N GLY A 97 -10.51 -0.41 1.87
CA GLY A 97 -9.83 -0.87 3.08
C GLY A 97 -10.08 0.06 4.28
N THR A 98 -9.50 -0.30 5.41
CA THR A 98 -9.71 0.39 6.68
C THR A 98 -9.36 1.87 6.65
N MET A 99 -8.34 2.29 5.87
CA MET A 99 -7.94 3.69 5.79
C MET A 99 -8.89 4.55 4.96
N ASP A 100 -9.73 3.95 4.10
CA ASP A 100 -10.76 4.70 3.35
C ASP A 100 -11.74 5.40 4.29
N ILE A 101 -12.05 4.80 5.44
CA ILE A 101 -12.99 5.33 6.44
C ILE A 101 -12.55 6.71 6.96
N SER A 102 -11.23 6.94 7.08
CA SER A 102 -10.67 8.21 7.56
C SER A 102 -11.05 9.42 6.71
N ASN A 103 -11.52 9.21 5.47
CA ASN A 103 -11.87 10.27 4.53
C ASN A 103 -13.30 10.80 4.69
N TYR A 104 -14.13 10.08 5.43
CA TYR A 104 -15.53 10.41 5.67
C TYR A 104 -15.78 10.98 7.06
N ILE A 105 -14.79 10.91 7.95
CA ILE A 105 -14.87 11.37 9.34
C ILE A 105 -13.87 12.50 9.59
N GLU A 106 -14.21 13.46 10.45
CA GLU A 106 -13.31 14.53 10.84
C GLU A 106 -12.07 13.98 11.56
N ARG A 107 -10.91 14.63 11.38
CA ARG A 107 -9.63 14.19 11.95
C ARG A 107 -9.67 13.97 13.47
N THR A 108 -10.36 14.82 14.21
CA THR A 108 -10.53 14.69 15.67
C THR A 108 -11.37 13.48 16.05
N MET A 109 -12.44 13.21 15.29
CA MET A 109 -13.28 12.03 15.50
C MET A 109 -12.56 10.76 15.08
N TRP A 110 -11.76 10.81 14.01
CA TRP A 110 -10.91 9.70 13.59
C TRP A 110 -9.93 9.30 14.69
N GLN A 111 -9.21 10.27 15.28
CA GLN A 111 -8.29 9.98 16.38
C GLN A 111 -9.02 9.39 17.59
N ALA A 112 -10.16 9.94 17.96
CA ALA A 112 -10.99 9.41 19.06
C ALA A 112 -11.45 7.96 18.79
N LEU A 113 -11.79 7.64 17.53
CA LEU A 113 -12.16 6.29 17.12
C LEU A 113 -10.98 5.31 17.25
N LEU A 114 -9.79 5.72 16.83
CA LEU A 114 -8.58 4.91 16.98
C LEU A 114 -8.25 4.64 18.44
N ASP A 115 -8.30 5.69 19.28
CA ASP A 115 -8.02 5.60 20.71
C ASP A 115 -9.04 4.68 21.41
N GLU A 116 -10.34 4.85 21.11
CA GLU A 116 -11.42 4.04 21.69
C GLU A 116 -11.30 2.54 21.31
N LEU A 117 -10.86 2.26 20.08
CA LEU A 117 -10.72 0.87 19.61
C LEU A 117 -9.33 0.27 19.84
N GLY A 118 -8.39 1.03 20.40
CA GLY A 118 -7.01 0.59 20.60
C GLY A 118 -6.26 0.35 19.27
N LEU A 119 -6.61 1.09 18.23
CA LEU A 119 -6.07 0.97 16.88
C LEU A 119 -4.97 2.01 16.61
N SER A 120 -4.17 1.78 15.60
CA SER A 120 -3.25 2.79 15.07
C SER A 120 -3.27 2.80 13.54
N GLU A 121 -3.13 3.98 12.93
CA GLU A 121 -3.08 4.15 11.47
C GLU A 121 -2.03 3.24 10.82
N ILE A 122 -0.86 3.11 11.44
CA ILE A 122 0.23 2.28 10.92
C ILE A 122 -0.19 0.80 10.86
N LYS A 123 -0.83 0.28 11.90
CA LYS A 123 -1.31 -1.11 11.89
C LYS A 123 -2.45 -1.30 10.89
N LEU A 124 -3.38 -0.35 10.81
CA LEU A 124 -4.50 -0.40 9.86
C LEU A 124 -4.03 -0.32 8.42
N ARG A 125 -3.04 0.53 8.13
CA ARG A 125 -2.50 0.73 6.79
C ARG A 125 -1.47 -0.33 6.41
N ASP A 126 -0.42 -0.51 7.24
CA ASP A 126 0.79 -1.23 6.85
C ASP A 126 0.76 -2.72 7.21
N ALA A 127 -0.09 -3.14 8.17
CA ALA A 127 -0.11 -4.52 8.64
C ALA A 127 -1.29 -5.36 8.11
N ARG A 128 -2.32 -4.72 7.55
CA ARG A 128 -3.52 -5.43 7.11
C ARG A 128 -3.46 -5.87 5.65
N TYR A 129 -2.73 -5.16 4.80
CA TYR A 129 -2.69 -5.42 3.36
C TYR A 129 -1.25 -5.61 2.89
N ASP A 130 -1.08 -6.49 1.92
CA ASP A 130 0.20 -6.76 1.27
C ASP A 130 0.46 -5.75 0.17
N ALA A 131 -0.61 -5.28 -0.49
CA ALA A 131 -0.57 -4.13 -1.37
C ALA A 131 -1.88 -3.34 -1.33
N VAL A 132 -1.79 -2.09 -1.73
CA VAL A 132 -2.92 -1.18 -1.93
C VAL A 132 -2.90 -0.71 -3.37
N ILE A 133 -4.00 -0.93 -4.07
CA ILE A 133 -4.16 -0.51 -5.46
C ILE A 133 -5.17 0.63 -5.49
N HIS A 134 -4.67 1.85 -5.71
CA HIS A 134 -5.48 3.03 -5.84
C HIS A 134 -5.81 3.28 -7.31
N MET A 135 -7.07 3.07 -7.66
CA MET A 135 -7.58 3.39 -9.00
C MET A 135 -8.07 4.83 -9.03
N VAL A 136 -7.43 5.67 -9.81
CA VAL A 136 -7.81 7.09 -9.95
C VAL A 136 -9.23 7.21 -10.51
N THR A 137 -10.03 8.14 -9.93
CA THR A 137 -11.41 8.40 -10.36
C THR A 137 -11.50 8.80 -11.84
N ALA A 138 -12.57 8.38 -12.54
CA ALA A 138 -12.84 8.84 -13.90
C ALA A 138 -13.03 10.36 -14.00
N ALA A 139 -13.42 11.03 -12.90
CA ALA A 139 -13.48 12.48 -12.82
C ALA A 139 -12.14 13.18 -13.14
N GLN A 140 -11.04 12.42 -13.21
CA GLN A 140 -9.70 12.91 -13.51
C GLN A 140 -9.10 12.16 -14.71
N GLY A 141 -9.18 12.76 -15.90
CA GLY A 141 -8.55 12.24 -17.13
C GLY A 141 -9.41 11.24 -17.92
N ALA A 142 -10.67 11.02 -17.50
CA ALA A 142 -11.66 10.21 -18.20
C ALA A 142 -13.08 10.72 -17.88
N GLU A 143 -13.24 12.05 -17.87
CA GLU A 143 -14.45 12.74 -17.43
C GLU A 143 -15.71 12.33 -18.21
N GLU A 144 -15.57 11.92 -19.46
CA GLU A 144 -16.66 11.42 -20.30
C GLU A 144 -17.29 10.13 -19.79
N TYR A 145 -16.54 9.35 -18.96
CA TYR A 145 -17.02 8.12 -18.33
C TYR A 145 -17.47 8.35 -16.87
N TYR A 146 -17.42 9.58 -16.38
CA TYR A 146 -17.94 9.91 -15.06
C TYR A 146 -19.46 10.00 -15.12
N THR A 147 -20.15 9.01 -14.54
CA THR A 147 -21.62 8.95 -14.51
C THR A 147 -22.10 8.70 -13.09
N LEU A 148 -23.20 9.37 -12.73
CA LEU A 148 -23.90 9.17 -11.46
C LEU A 148 -25.01 8.10 -11.55
N GLU A 149 -25.32 7.61 -12.76
CA GLU A 149 -26.45 6.72 -13.01
C GLU A 149 -26.29 5.33 -12.40
N ASN A 150 -25.04 4.89 -12.18
CA ASN A 150 -24.74 3.53 -11.70
C ASN A 150 -24.82 3.37 -10.18
N ASN A 151 -25.11 4.43 -9.40
CA ASN A 151 -25.24 4.34 -7.95
C ASN A 151 -26.14 5.46 -7.42
N ALA A 152 -27.35 5.10 -7.00
CA ALA A 152 -28.37 6.01 -6.48
C ALA A 152 -27.95 6.79 -5.20
N PHE A 153 -26.84 6.39 -4.56
CA PHE A 153 -26.30 7.05 -3.37
C PHE A 153 -25.18 8.06 -3.68
N ARG A 154 -24.85 8.28 -4.96
CA ARG A 154 -23.81 9.21 -5.40
C ARG A 154 -24.43 10.54 -5.77
N GLY A 155 -23.89 11.61 -5.19
CA GLY A 155 -24.28 12.98 -5.49
C GLY A 155 -23.10 13.91 -5.73
N GLU A 156 -21.85 13.37 -5.74
CA GLU A 156 -20.64 14.18 -5.84
C GLU A 156 -20.48 14.76 -7.25
N THR A 157 -20.21 16.05 -7.32
CA THR A 157 -19.73 16.71 -8.53
C THR A 157 -18.37 16.16 -8.97
N ILE A 158 -17.94 16.47 -10.19
CA ILE A 158 -16.61 16.09 -10.70
C ILE A 158 -15.50 16.62 -9.77
N GLU A 159 -15.63 17.85 -9.31
CA GLU A 159 -14.69 18.51 -8.41
C GLU A 159 -14.63 17.80 -7.05
N GLU A 160 -15.75 17.50 -6.45
CA GLU A 160 -15.86 16.78 -5.16
C GLU A 160 -15.29 15.36 -5.29
N ALA A 161 -15.53 14.68 -6.41
CA ALA A 161 -14.97 13.36 -6.68
C ALA A 161 -13.43 13.39 -6.79
N ARG A 162 -12.85 14.43 -7.42
CA ARG A 162 -11.40 14.63 -7.48
C ARG A 162 -10.80 14.89 -6.10
N GLU A 163 -11.44 15.74 -5.30
CA GLU A 163 -11.00 16.04 -3.94
C GLU A 163 -11.06 14.79 -3.04
N LEU A 164 -12.14 14.02 -3.15
CA LEU A 164 -12.29 12.76 -2.40
C LEU A 164 -11.22 11.75 -2.81
N ASP A 165 -10.98 11.58 -4.11
CA ASP A 165 -9.93 10.70 -4.63
C ASP A 165 -8.55 11.07 -4.09
N ALA A 166 -8.22 12.36 -4.09
CA ALA A 166 -6.97 12.87 -3.55
C ALA A 166 -6.84 12.62 -2.04
N ARG A 167 -7.92 12.78 -1.26
CA ARG A 167 -7.93 12.46 0.17
C ARG A 167 -7.73 10.97 0.42
N ILE A 168 -8.41 10.11 -0.34
CA ILE A 168 -8.26 8.66 -0.25
C ILE A 168 -6.80 8.27 -0.54
N LEU A 169 -6.22 8.75 -1.63
CA LEU A 169 -4.82 8.49 -1.95
C LEU A 169 -3.88 8.94 -0.83
N LYS A 170 -4.13 10.11 -0.24
CA LYS A 170 -3.35 10.62 0.90
C LYS A 170 -3.45 9.72 2.12
N ALA A 171 -4.61 9.14 2.43
CA ALA A 171 -4.80 8.24 3.57
C ALA A 171 -3.97 6.95 3.43
N TRP A 172 -3.73 6.49 2.21
CA TRP A 172 -2.90 5.33 1.92
C TRP A 172 -1.42 5.64 1.68
N THR A 173 -1.06 6.92 1.51
CA THR A 173 0.34 7.34 1.38
C THR A 173 1.14 6.89 2.59
N GLY A 174 2.28 6.24 2.34
CA GLY A 174 3.11 5.58 3.37
C GLY A 174 2.97 4.06 3.40
N HIS A 175 1.97 3.46 2.71
CA HIS A 175 1.95 2.00 2.54
C HIS A 175 3.13 1.55 1.67
N PRO A 176 3.87 0.46 2.05
CA PRO A 176 5.09 0.03 1.33
C PRO A 176 4.86 -0.41 -0.10
N GLN A 177 3.66 -0.91 -0.40
CA GLN A 177 3.25 -1.38 -1.72
C GLN A 177 1.97 -0.63 -2.12
N LEU A 178 2.11 0.69 -2.38
CA LEU A 178 1.02 1.52 -2.91
C LEU A 178 1.20 1.68 -4.41
N HIS A 179 0.26 1.11 -5.17
CA HIS A 179 0.19 1.21 -6.63
C HIS A 179 -0.88 2.23 -7.02
N ILE A 180 -0.53 3.19 -7.89
CA ILE A 180 -1.45 4.21 -8.40
C ILE A 180 -1.74 3.90 -9.86
N VAL A 181 -3.00 3.57 -10.17
CA VAL A 181 -3.46 3.21 -11.51
C VAL A 181 -4.27 4.36 -12.12
N GLU A 182 -3.67 5.03 -13.11
CA GLU A 182 -4.20 6.25 -13.73
C GLU A 182 -5.24 5.99 -14.83
N ASN A 183 -5.87 7.09 -15.32
CA ASN A 183 -6.81 7.10 -16.44
C ASN A 183 -6.19 7.63 -17.75
N ASN A 184 -4.87 7.74 -17.84
CA ASN A 184 -4.17 8.21 -19.03
C ASN A 184 -4.10 7.18 -20.19
N VAL A 185 -4.78 6.06 -20.01
CA VAL A 185 -4.78 4.90 -20.90
C VAL A 185 -6.21 4.38 -21.11
N ASP A 186 -6.40 3.55 -22.11
CA ASP A 186 -7.66 2.81 -22.31
C ASP A 186 -8.02 1.99 -21.05
N PHE A 187 -9.33 1.84 -20.80
CA PHE A 187 -9.82 1.15 -19.61
C PHE A 187 -9.34 -0.31 -19.49
N GLN A 188 -9.17 -1.01 -20.61
CA GLN A 188 -8.62 -2.38 -20.61
C GLN A 188 -7.14 -2.39 -20.22
N VAL A 189 -6.40 -1.34 -20.60
CA VAL A 189 -5.01 -1.17 -20.15
C VAL A 189 -4.99 -0.88 -18.64
N LYS A 190 -5.91 -0.03 -18.15
CA LYS A 190 -6.06 0.25 -16.72
C LYS A 190 -6.31 -1.03 -15.92
N ILE A 191 -7.19 -1.92 -16.39
CA ILE A 191 -7.44 -3.22 -15.76
C ILE A 191 -6.18 -4.09 -15.77
N ARG A 192 -5.45 -4.16 -16.90
CA ARG A 192 -4.18 -4.91 -16.96
C ARG A 192 -3.15 -4.39 -15.95
N GLN A 193 -3.07 -3.08 -15.72
CA GLN A 193 -2.20 -2.50 -14.69
C GLN A 193 -2.61 -2.94 -13.27
N VAL A 194 -3.92 -3.06 -13.00
CA VAL A 194 -4.41 -3.61 -11.72
C VAL A 194 -3.98 -5.07 -11.55
N LEU A 195 -4.20 -5.92 -12.57
CA LEU A 195 -3.81 -7.33 -12.52
C LEU A 195 -2.29 -7.47 -12.35
N HIS A 196 -1.52 -6.64 -13.05
CA HIS A 196 -0.07 -6.60 -12.94
C HIS A 196 0.40 -6.26 -11.53
N ALA A 197 -0.15 -5.23 -10.88
CA ALA A 197 0.19 -4.86 -9.51
C ALA A 197 -0.06 -6.02 -8.51
N ILE A 198 -1.07 -6.87 -8.78
CA ILE A 198 -1.33 -8.07 -7.98
C ILE A 198 -0.27 -9.14 -8.25
N HIS A 199 0.09 -9.40 -9.52
CA HIS A 199 1.15 -10.34 -9.89
C HIS A 199 2.50 -9.95 -9.26
N GLU A 200 2.85 -8.66 -9.30
CA GLU A 200 4.05 -8.13 -8.63
C GLU A 200 4.01 -8.42 -7.12
N THR A 201 2.86 -8.24 -6.48
CA THR A 201 2.69 -8.54 -5.05
C THR A 201 2.80 -10.03 -4.75
N LEU A 202 2.34 -10.89 -5.64
CA LEU A 202 2.43 -12.35 -5.54
C LEU A 202 3.87 -12.85 -5.78
N GLY A 203 4.70 -12.07 -6.50
CA GLY A 203 6.05 -12.43 -6.89
C GLY A 203 6.10 -13.42 -8.05
N ASP A 204 5.02 -13.49 -8.84
CA ASP A 204 4.87 -14.38 -10.01
C ASP A 204 4.72 -13.59 -11.33
N ASP A 205 5.20 -12.35 -11.33
CA ASP A 205 5.05 -11.44 -12.46
C ASP A 205 5.77 -11.98 -13.71
N PRO A 206 5.03 -12.15 -14.83
CA PRO A 206 5.66 -12.42 -16.11
C PRO A 206 6.46 -11.18 -16.54
N ALA A 207 7.76 -11.35 -16.77
CA ALA A 207 8.80 -10.34 -17.01
C ALA A 207 8.52 -9.27 -18.08
N SER A 208 7.34 -9.22 -18.65
CA SER A 208 6.95 -8.30 -19.74
C SER A 208 6.33 -6.96 -19.29
N PHE A 209 6.04 -6.78 -17.99
CA PHE A 209 5.33 -5.58 -17.50
C PHE A 209 5.85 -5.06 -16.16
N SER A 210 6.95 -5.63 -15.60
CA SER A 210 7.42 -5.27 -14.27
C SER A 210 7.83 -3.79 -14.18
N ASP A 211 7.22 -3.08 -13.26
CA ASP A 211 7.71 -1.77 -12.85
C ASP A 211 9.14 -1.90 -12.34
N VAL A 212 9.99 -0.99 -12.76
CA VAL A 212 11.38 -0.94 -12.31
C VAL A 212 11.46 -0.02 -11.10
N ARG A 213 12.01 -0.51 -10.00
CA ARG A 213 12.32 0.34 -8.86
C ARG A 213 13.60 1.10 -9.15
N ARG A 214 13.47 2.40 -9.41
CA ARG A 214 14.59 3.30 -9.70
C ARG A 214 15.01 4.04 -8.43
N ARG A 215 16.31 4.24 -8.28
CA ARG A 215 16.95 4.92 -7.15
C ARG A 215 17.80 6.08 -7.61
N PHE A 216 17.72 7.17 -6.86
CA PHE A 216 18.46 8.39 -7.15
C PHE A 216 19.10 8.92 -5.88
N LEU A 217 20.36 9.35 -5.99
CA LEU A 217 20.96 10.23 -4.99
C LEU A 217 20.38 11.62 -5.20
N VAL A 218 19.88 12.20 -4.12
CA VAL A 218 19.21 13.51 -4.17
C VAL A 218 19.59 14.40 -3.01
N HIS A 219 19.36 15.71 -3.17
CA HIS A 219 19.22 16.67 -2.09
C HIS A 219 17.79 17.20 -2.05
N VAL A 220 17.18 17.17 -0.88
CA VAL A 220 15.88 17.81 -0.64
C VAL A 220 16.14 19.28 -0.29
N THR A 221 15.76 20.19 -1.19
CA THR A 221 16.05 21.62 -1.10
C THR A 221 14.91 22.44 -0.50
N GLY A 222 13.76 21.82 -0.23
CA GLY A 222 12.57 22.48 0.30
C GLY A 222 11.70 21.55 1.14
N GLU A 223 10.58 22.07 1.60
CA GLU A 223 9.59 21.28 2.34
C GLU A 223 8.88 20.29 1.40
N ILE A 224 8.74 19.03 1.83
CA ILE A 224 7.94 18.02 1.13
C ILE A 224 6.47 18.22 1.54
N PRO A 225 5.61 18.73 0.65
CA PRO A 225 4.21 18.95 0.99
C PRO A 225 3.50 17.60 1.18
N PHE A 226 2.75 17.48 2.27
CA PHE A 226 1.89 16.32 2.58
C PHE A 226 2.64 14.98 2.69
N GLY A 227 3.93 15.00 3.03
CA GLY A 227 4.72 13.79 3.26
C GLY A 227 4.25 13.03 4.51
N VAL A 228 4.23 11.69 4.42
CA VAL A 228 4.04 10.79 5.57
C VAL A 228 5.39 10.28 6.01
N GLU A 229 5.76 10.57 7.26
CA GLU A 229 7.02 10.11 7.84
C GLU A 229 6.88 8.70 8.41
N THR A 230 7.93 7.91 8.23
CA THR A 230 8.04 6.55 8.77
C THR A 230 9.47 6.30 9.23
N ASP A 231 9.67 5.98 10.50
CA ASP A 231 10.92 5.41 10.98
C ASP A 231 11.11 4.02 10.36
N LEU A 232 12.28 3.79 9.78
CA LEU A 232 12.65 2.55 9.14
C LEU A 232 13.99 2.05 9.70
N TYR A 233 13.95 0.94 10.41
CA TYR A 233 15.13 0.21 10.85
C TYR A 233 15.27 -1.05 10.01
N GLN A 234 16.43 -1.27 9.40
CA GLN A 234 16.67 -2.46 8.60
C GLN A 234 18.07 -3.01 8.77
N ALA A 235 18.18 -4.33 8.68
CA ALA A 235 19.46 -5.03 8.63
C ALA A 235 19.41 -6.15 7.58
N TYR A 236 20.57 -6.45 7.00
CA TYR A 236 20.76 -7.55 6.06
C TYR A 236 21.59 -8.65 6.71
N ILE A 237 21.18 -9.89 6.54
CA ILE A 237 21.81 -11.09 7.07
C ILE A 237 22.11 -12.00 5.89
N ASP A 238 23.37 -12.27 5.64
CA ASP A 238 23.76 -13.28 4.66
C ASP A 238 23.70 -14.67 5.31
N MET A 239 22.98 -15.58 4.67
CA MET A 239 22.72 -16.93 5.19
C MET A 239 23.74 -17.92 4.64
N GLU A 240 24.00 -19.04 5.36
CA GLU A 240 24.94 -20.08 4.94
C GLU A 240 24.59 -20.73 3.60
N ASP A 241 23.30 -20.76 3.24
CA ASP A 241 22.81 -21.29 1.96
C ASP A 241 22.97 -20.31 0.78
N GLY A 242 23.63 -19.16 1.01
CA GLY A 242 23.83 -18.10 0.03
C GLY A 242 22.62 -17.20 -0.18
N SER A 243 21.49 -17.43 0.50
CA SER A 243 20.35 -16.51 0.51
C SER A 243 20.68 -15.29 1.37
N SER A 244 19.98 -14.16 1.14
CA SER A 244 20.04 -13.01 2.04
C SER A 244 18.67 -12.75 2.66
N VAL A 245 18.66 -12.42 3.94
CA VAL A 245 17.48 -12.04 4.69
C VAL A 245 17.61 -10.55 5.04
N ARG A 246 16.56 -9.79 4.74
CA ARG A 246 16.42 -8.42 5.22
C ARG A 246 15.32 -8.39 6.26
N ILE A 247 15.63 -7.93 7.46
CA ILE A 247 14.63 -7.62 8.48
C ILE A 247 14.38 -6.14 8.53
N ARG A 248 13.12 -5.76 8.69
CA ARG A 248 12.69 -4.37 8.80
C ARG A 248 11.70 -4.18 9.94
N LYS A 249 11.92 -3.10 10.71
CA LYS A 249 10.96 -2.53 11.64
C LYS A 249 10.58 -1.17 11.08
N ARG A 250 9.29 -0.94 10.84
CA ARG A 250 8.82 0.34 10.32
C ARG A 250 7.64 0.84 11.13
N GLY A 251 7.52 2.15 11.26
CA GLY A 251 6.43 2.75 12.02
C GLY A 251 6.75 4.15 12.49
N LEU A 252 6.03 4.65 13.48
CA LEU A 252 6.28 5.94 14.08
C LEU A 252 5.72 5.99 15.51
N ARG A 253 6.41 6.69 16.43
CA ARG A 253 5.93 7.01 17.78
C ARG A 253 5.43 5.80 18.57
N GLY A 254 6.20 4.70 18.57
CA GLY A 254 5.89 3.50 19.33
C GLY A 254 4.96 2.49 18.63
N ASN A 255 4.36 2.86 17.51
CA ASN A 255 3.56 1.96 16.70
C ASN A 255 4.42 1.42 15.55
N TYR A 256 4.83 0.16 15.64
CA TYR A 256 5.71 -0.47 14.69
C TYR A 256 5.12 -1.78 14.15
N VAL A 257 5.46 -2.07 12.90
CA VAL A 257 5.24 -3.35 12.22
C VAL A 257 6.58 -3.88 11.75
N TYR A 258 6.69 -5.21 11.66
CA TYR A 258 7.94 -5.89 11.40
C TYR A 258 7.79 -6.79 10.18
N PHE A 259 8.81 -6.80 9.32
CA PHE A 259 8.83 -7.59 8.10
C PHE A 259 10.16 -8.33 7.95
N MET A 260 10.08 -9.50 7.35
CA MET A 260 11.23 -10.25 6.88
C MET A 260 11.11 -10.48 5.39
N THR A 261 12.13 -10.07 4.64
CA THR A 261 12.26 -10.34 3.20
C THR A 261 13.40 -11.32 3.01
N ARG A 262 13.17 -12.45 2.36
CA ARG A 262 14.21 -13.40 1.99
C ARG A 262 14.38 -13.37 0.48
N LYS A 263 15.65 -13.25 0.04
CA LYS A 263 16.05 -13.33 -1.35
C LYS A 263 16.85 -14.63 -1.53
N SER A 264 16.36 -15.54 -2.38
CA SER A 264 17.05 -16.80 -2.64
C SER A 264 18.37 -16.58 -3.40
N PRO A 265 19.37 -17.50 -3.24
CA PRO A 265 20.70 -17.30 -3.82
C PRO A 265 20.77 -17.54 -5.33
N VAL A 266 19.69 -17.78 -6.02
CA VAL A 266 19.78 -18.47 -7.30
C VAL A 266 19.47 -17.69 -8.52
N GLU A 267 20.32 -18.01 -9.55
CA GLU A 267 19.99 -18.17 -10.98
C GLU A 267 19.29 -16.93 -11.59
N ALA A 268 19.36 -16.63 -12.78
CA ALA A 268 18.87 -15.50 -13.56
C ALA A 268 17.71 -14.63 -13.00
N GLN A 269 16.87 -15.14 -12.08
CA GLN A 269 15.82 -14.38 -11.38
C GLN A 269 15.68 -14.83 -9.91
N PRO A 270 16.16 -14.03 -8.94
CA PRO A 270 16.05 -14.37 -7.53
C PRO A 270 14.58 -14.33 -7.06
N ILE A 271 14.14 -15.39 -6.38
CA ILE A 271 12.83 -15.40 -5.71
C ILE A 271 12.91 -14.52 -4.47
N ILE A 272 12.09 -13.51 -4.42
CA ILE A 272 11.95 -12.59 -3.27
C ILE A 272 10.65 -12.92 -2.57
N THR A 273 10.72 -13.27 -1.29
CA THR A 273 9.53 -13.47 -0.44
C THR A 273 9.57 -12.49 0.71
N GLU A 274 8.48 -11.75 0.91
CA GLU A 274 8.31 -10.86 2.06
C GLU A 274 7.14 -11.35 2.90
N ARG A 275 7.31 -11.33 4.24
CA ARG A 275 6.23 -11.61 5.17
C ARG A 275 6.32 -10.72 6.39
N GLN A 276 5.17 -10.45 6.98
CA GLN A 276 5.11 -9.82 8.29
C GLN A 276 5.56 -10.82 9.36
N ILE A 277 6.30 -10.33 10.36
CA ILE A 277 6.80 -11.11 11.50
C ILE A 277 6.41 -10.44 12.82
N GLY A 278 6.49 -11.19 13.91
CA GLY A 278 6.31 -10.63 15.25
C GLY A 278 7.55 -9.88 15.77
N PRO A 279 7.38 -9.04 16.81
CA PRO A 279 8.51 -8.35 17.43
C PRO A 279 9.57 -9.31 18.00
N ASP A 280 9.16 -10.43 18.58
CA ASP A 280 10.08 -11.42 19.16
C ASP A 280 10.91 -12.11 18.06
N GLU A 281 10.30 -12.41 16.94
CA GLU A 281 11.01 -12.98 15.80
C GLU A 281 12.01 -11.98 15.20
N TYR A 282 11.64 -10.70 15.10
CA TYR A 282 12.53 -9.62 14.66
C TYR A 282 13.76 -9.51 15.61
N ILE A 283 13.53 -9.54 16.92
CA ILE A 283 14.61 -9.50 17.92
C ILE A 283 15.50 -10.75 17.80
N SER A 284 14.92 -11.92 17.54
CA SER A 284 15.69 -13.15 17.34
C SER A 284 16.65 -13.04 16.16
N TYR A 285 16.22 -12.47 15.05
CA TYR A 285 17.10 -12.20 13.90
C TYR A 285 18.20 -11.19 14.26
N LEU A 286 17.90 -10.12 14.97
CA LEU A 286 18.91 -9.13 15.40
C LEU A 286 19.96 -9.75 16.30
N ASN A 287 19.56 -10.59 17.25
CA ASN A 287 20.48 -11.27 18.18
C ASN A 287 21.36 -12.33 17.50
N ALA A 288 20.98 -12.80 16.30
CA ALA A 288 21.79 -13.70 15.49
C ALA A 288 22.91 -12.97 14.74
N ILE A 289 22.89 -11.65 14.68
CA ILE A 289 23.94 -10.83 14.06
C ILE A 289 25.05 -10.59 15.07
N PRO A 290 26.33 -10.91 14.78
CA PRO A 290 27.44 -10.75 15.73
C PRO A 290 27.64 -9.30 16.20
N SER A 291 27.43 -8.31 15.31
CA SER A 291 27.54 -6.88 15.59
C SER A 291 26.36 -6.16 14.95
N PRO A 292 25.17 -6.18 15.58
CA PRO A 292 23.96 -5.58 14.98
C PRO A 292 24.13 -4.08 14.70
N GLU A 293 24.89 -3.37 15.53
CA GLU A 293 25.18 -1.94 15.41
C GLU A 293 25.95 -1.56 14.12
N ASP A 294 26.73 -2.49 13.57
CA ASP A 294 27.52 -2.26 12.36
C ASP A 294 26.67 -2.41 11.07
N VAL A 295 25.55 -3.11 11.14
CA VAL A 295 24.71 -3.46 9.98
C VAL A 295 23.29 -2.91 10.05
N LEU A 296 22.86 -2.44 11.23
CA LEU A 296 21.54 -1.85 11.40
C LEU A 296 21.54 -0.42 10.84
N VAL A 297 20.68 -0.18 9.87
CA VAL A 297 20.48 1.16 9.29
C VAL A 297 19.17 1.73 9.80
N HIS A 298 19.21 2.92 10.40
CA HIS A 298 18.04 3.72 10.76
C HIS A 298 17.87 4.86 9.79
N LYS A 299 16.68 4.95 9.20
CA LYS A 299 16.28 6.00 8.27
C LYS A 299 14.96 6.61 8.70
N LEU A 300 14.81 7.89 8.43
CA LEU A 300 13.51 8.55 8.37
C LEU A 300 13.06 8.58 6.91
N ARG A 301 12.07 7.79 6.58
CA ARG A 301 11.48 7.74 5.23
C ARG A 301 10.32 8.71 5.14
N ARG A 302 10.35 9.57 4.14
CA ARG A 302 9.25 10.47 3.78
C ARG A 302 8.59 9.98 2.51
N ASN A 303 7.30 9.61 2.61
CA ASN A 303 6.50 9.10 1.53
C ASN A 303 5.56 10.17 1.04
N PHE A 304 5.50 10.42 -0.26
CA PHE A 304 4.61 11.43 -0.82
C PHE A 304 4.24 11.12 -2.28
N VAL A 305 3.16 11.75 -2.74
CA VAL A 305 2.73 11.67 -4.13
C VAL A 305 2.99 13.02 -4.81
N TRP A 306 3.66 12.99 -5.97
CA TRP A 306 3.87 14.14 -6.82
C TRP A 306 3.60 13.77 -8.28
N ALA A 307 2.86 14.62 -9.01
CA ALA A 307 2.47 14.37 -10.39
C ALA A 307 1.95 12.93 -10.63
N LYS A 308 1.18 12.41 -9.66
CA LYS A 308 0.60 11.05 -9.60
C LYS A 308 1.62 9.92 -9.50
N GLN A 309 2.87 10.22 -9.23
CA GLN A 309 3.91 9.23 -8.96
C GLN A 309 4.16 9.16 -7.44
N TYR A 310 4.39 7.95 -6.94
CA TYR A 310 4.66 7.70 -5.52
C TYR A 310 6.17 7.69 -5.28
N PHE A 311 6.62 8.56 -4.40
CA PHE A 311 8.02 8.77 -4.04
C PHE A 311 8.29 8.38 -2.60
N GLU A 312 9.41 7.74 -2.37
CA GLU A 312 9.98 7.44 -1.07
C GLU A 312 11.35 8.12 -0.96
N VAL A 313 11.55 8.99 0.02
CA VAL A 313 12.83 9.65 0.27
C VAL A 313 13.37 9.24 1.63
N ASP A 314 14.55 8.64 1.65
CA ASP A 314 15.23 8.17 2.83
C ASP A 314 16.30 9.18 3.31
N ASP A 315 16.09 9.73 4.51
CA ASP A 315 17.12 10.44 5.28
C ASP A 315 17.80 9.46 6.22
N PHE A 316 19.13 9.37 6.17
CA PHE A 316 19.88 8.45 7.02
C PHE A 316 20.13 9.08 8.39
N VAL A 317 19.55 8.47 9.42
CA VAL A 317 19.73 8.89 10.82
C VAL A 317 20.97 8.23 11.41
N GLU A 318 21.12 6.89 11.17
CA GLU A 318 22.28 6.11 11.63
C GLU A 318 22.55 4.93 10.65
N PRO A 319 23.77 4.81 10.10
CA PRO A 319 24.82 5.84 10.12
C PRO A 319 24.42 7.08 9.32
N ARG A 320 24.76 8.26 9.85
CA ARG A 320 24.42 9.53 9.20
C ARG A 320 25.14 9.69 7.87
N ARG A 321 24.44 10.22 6.86
CA ARG A 321 24.94 10.50 5.53
C ARG A 321 24.59 11.94 5.13
N ASP A 322 25.35 12.49 4.19
CA ASP A 322 25.17 13.86 3.66
C ASP A 322 24.30 13.92 2.40
N TYR A 323 23.68 12.80 2.03
CA TYR A 323 22.76 12.65 0.90
C TYR A 323 21.50 11.90 1.31
N GLN A 324 20.45 12.06 0.53
CA GLN A 324 19.23 11.25 0.61
C GLN A 324 19.18 10.28 -0.59
N ILE A 325 18.43 9.18 -0.40
CA ILE A 325 18.04 8.28 -1.48
C ILE A 325 16.56 8.45 -1.75
N LEU A 326 16.24 8.74 -3.01
CA LEU A 326 14.87 8.73 -3.51
C LEU A 326 14.63 7.43 -4.25
N GLU A 327 13.56 6.72 -3.88
CA GLU A 327 13.07 5.53 -4.58
C GLU A 327 11.71 5.81 -5.22
N ILE A 328 11.51 5.25 -6.42
CA ILE A 328 10.24 5.30 -7.15
C ILE A 328 10.07 4.00 -7.96
N SER A 329 8.86 3.45 -7.97
CA SER A 329 8.46 2.39 -8.91
C SER A 329 7.79 3.03 -10.12
N CYS A 330 8.23 2.68 -11.32
CA CYS A 330 7.67 3.18 -12.58
C CYS A 330 7.87 2.16 -13.69
N ALA A 331 7.06 2.27 -14.76
CA ALA A 331 7.28 1.46 -15.96
C ALA A 331 8.73 1.58 -16.46
N PRO A 332 9.32 0.55 -17.10
CA PRO A 332 10.73 0.55 -17.53
C PRO A 332 11.11 1.79 -18.34
N ASP A 333 10.23 2.23 -19.23
CA ASP A 333 10.39 3.44 -20.05
C ASP A 333 9.69 4.68 -19.45
N GLY A 334 9.23 4.55 -18.20
CA GLY A 334 8.46 5.59 -17.51
C GLY A 334 9.31 6.83 -17.20
N GLN A 335 8.81 8.00 -17.57
CA GLN A 335 9.46 9.26 -17.22
C GLN A 335 9.19 9.63 -15.76
N VAL A 336 10.25 9.81 -14.97
CA VAL A 336 10.15 10.31 -13.60
C VAL A 336 9.97 11.83 -13.63
N LYS A 337 8.89 12.32 -13.03
CA LYS A 337 8.56 13.75 -12.91
C LYS A 337 9.00 14.26 -11.54
N PHE A 338 10.26 14.63 -11.42
CA PHE A 338 10.82 15.10 -10.16
C PHE A 338 10.14 16.38 -9.66
N PRO A 339 9.83 16.46 -8.35
CA PRO A 339 9.36 17.69 -7.72
C PRO A 339 10.42 18.82 -7.76
N PRO A 340 10.02 20.08 -7.77
CA PRO A 340 10.97 21.21 -7.80
C PRO A 340 11.81 21.36 -6.52
N PHE A 341 11.42 20.71 -5.43
CA PHE A 341 12.15 20.66 -4.17
C PHE A 341 13.11 19.46 -4.08
N ILE A 342 13.29 18.68 -5.15
CA ILE A 342 14.24 17.57 -5.26
C ILE A 342 15.32 17.94 -6.30
N GLU A 343 16.54 18.06 -5.84
CA GLU A 343 17.71 18.18 -6.70
C GLU A 343 18.33 16.78 -6.89
N VAL A 344 18.28 16.28 -8.12
CA VAL A 344 18.82 14.95 -8.47
C VAL A 344 20.31 15.08 -8.74
N ILE A 345 21.13 14.34 -7.99
CA ILE A 345 22.57 14.26 -8.19
C ILE A 345 22.90 13.26 -9.30
N ARG A 346 22.43 12.01 -9.14
CA ARG A 346 22.56 10.95 -10.15
C ARG A 346 21.65 9.76 -9.86
N GLU A 347 21.39 8.96 -10.87
CA GLU A 347 20.75 7.66 -10.71
C GLU A 347 21.73 6.63 -10.16
N VAL A 348 21.25 5.75 -9.25
CA VAL A 348 22.05 4.71 -8.58
C VAL A 348 21.29 3.36 -8.53
N THR A 349 20.39 3.14 -9.45
CA THR A 349 19.50 1.97 -9.49
C THR A 349 20.27 0.65 -9.39
N ASP A 350 21.33 0.49 -10.20
CA ASP A 350 22.13 -0.73 -10.30
C ASP A 350 23.49 -0.64 -9.59
N ASP A 351 23.71 0.42 -8.81
CA ASP A 351 24.97 0.63 -8.11
C ASP A 351 25.00 -0.22 -6.82
N PRO A 352 25.88 -1.26 -6.74
CA PRO A 352 25.93 -2.17 -5.58
C PRO A 352 26.16 -1.48 -4.24
N ALA A 353 26.80 -0.30 -4.25
CA ALA A 353 27.07 0.49 -3.03
C ALA A 353 25.78 1.03 -2.38
N TYR A 354 24.67 1.08 -3.12
CA TYR A 354 23.38 1.63 -2.70
C TYR A 354 22.25 0.61 -2.62
N VAL A 355 22.53 -0.67 -2.92
CA VAL A 355 21.48 -1.73 -2.93
C VAL A 355 21.08 -2.15 -1.51
N ARG A 356 22.02 -2.13 -0.57
CA ARG A 356 21.81 -2.57 0.83
C ARG A 356 21.69 -1.43 1.83
N LEU A 357 21.30 -0.26 1.38
CA LEU A 357 21.12 0.92 2.24
C LEU A 357 19.72 1.04 2.79
#